data_0df3b603a738ae1704083e0263ace9f7
#
_entry.id   0df3b603a738ae1704083e0263ace9f7
#
_cell.length_a   1.000
_cell.length_b   1.000
_cell.length_c   1.000
_cell.angle_alpha   90.00
_cell.angle_beta   90.00
_cell.angle_gamma   90.00
#
_symmetry.space_group_name_H-M   'P 1'
#
loop_
_entity.id
_entity.type
_entity.pdbx_description
1 polymer ?
#
loop_
_entity_poly.entity_id
_entity_poly.type
_entity_poly.pdbx_seq_one_letter_code
_entity_poly.pdbx_strand_id
1 'polypeptide(L)'
;MTVHGSEARPQDSTGNGNGNGDGGVTTADQLPADLQDERLIASRGVSGAISAFTSRLRSGDLGSVPVVIGLIIIWAVFQIANGSFLSSRNLVNLTLQTTSIGVIALGIVLVLLLGEIDLSVGSVSGLAAAVLGVTFVNQGWPLVISLIIAVVLGLVIGLFYGALFTRFGVPSFVITLAGLLGFLGLQLLVLGKEGTLNFPFDSALVGFAARSFLSPALSYGLIAVVIVAYVLTRLRARGARLAAGLSAAPHSMIAIKAVALAAVLAIPAIVLNGDRGVSSMFLLFLALVVVTDFAIRRTRWGRSVVAVGGNVEGARRAGINVRMIYLSVFAACSTFAAVGGILAAARLVAVGQSSGGTDTNLNAIAAAVIGGTSLFGGRGSAYSALLGAFVIMSIQNGLALLSLDSSVRYVVTAGVLLIAVTIDSLSRRSRQAHGRA
;
A
#
# COMPACT_ATOMS: atom_id res chain seq x y z
N MET A 1 -67.77 -21.66 18.08
CA MET A 1 -68.58 -20.51 18.54
C MET A 1 -68.20 -19.36 17.63
N THR A 2 -68.92 -19.24 16.53
CA THR A 2 -69.90 -18.19 16.18
C THR A 2 -69.28 -16.78 16.14
N VAL A 3 -69.17 -16.12 15.03
CA VAL A 3 -69.99 -15.72 13.89
C VAL A 3 -70.05 -14.18 13.79
N HIS A 4 -70.05 -13.67 12.58
CA HIS A 4 -70.49 -12.42 11.95
C HIS A 4 -69.36 -11.36 11.72
N GLY A 5 -69.11 -10.89 10.58
CA GLY A 5 -69.91 -10.72 9.35
C GLY A 5 -70.43 -9.30 9.20
N SER A 6 -69.85 -8.53 8.25
CA SER A 6 -70.68 -7.61 7.48
C SER A 6 -69.91 -6.96 6.33
N GLU A 7 -70.42 -7.22 5.16
CA GLU A 7 -70.15 -6.58 3.86
C GLU A 7 -70.74 -5.15 3.83
N ALA A 8 -70.15 -4.27 3.04
CA ALA A 8 -70.89 -3.20 2.36
C ALA A 8 -70.12 -2.77 1.09
N ARG A 9 -70.82 -2.90 -0.03
CA ARG A 9 -70.47 -2.51 -1.41
C ARG A 9 -71.11 -1.12 -1.75
N PRO A 10 -70.95 -0.57 -2.93
CA PRO A 10 -70.39 0.74 -3.24
C PRO A 10 -71.46 1.74 -3.72
N GLN A 11 -71.09 3.01 -3.87
CA GLN A 11 -71.90 3.95 -4.65
C GLN A 11 -71.10 4.64 -5.73
N ASP A 12 -71.55 4.42 -6.96
CA ASP A 12 -71.29 5.22 -8.15
C ASP A 12 -71.75 6.69 -7.99
N SER A 13 -70.99 7.60 -8.50
CA SER A 13 -71.52 8.87 -8.99
C SER A 13 -70.71 9.38 -10.17
N THR A 14 -71.28 9.29 -11.31
CA THR A 14 -70.97 9.89 -12.60
C THR A 14 -70.95 11.46 -12.46
N GLY A 15 -69.89 12.09 -12.96
CA GLY A 15 -69.80 13.54 -13.14
C GLY A 15 -68.94 13.87 -14.36
N ASN A 16 -69.62 14.16 -15.43
CA ASN A 16 -69.13 14.59 -16.73
C ASN A 16 -68.57 16.04 -16.62
N GLY A 17 -67.36 16.30 -17.14
CA GLY A 17 -66.77 17.66 -17.18
C GLY A 17 -65.67 17.75 -18.25
N ASN A 18 -66.08 18.08 -19.44
CA ASN A 18 -65.24 18.43 -20.60
C ASN A 18 -64.41 19.68 -20.30
N GLY A 19 -63.08 19.60 -20.44
CA GLY A 19 -62.16 20.77 -20.35
C GLY A 19 -60.91 20.49 -21.15
N ASN A 20 -60.92 20.87 -22.41
CA ASN A 20 -59.77 20.98 -23.26
C ASN A 20 -58.78 21.97 -22.63
N GLY A 21 -57.62 21.50 -22.24
CA GLY A 21 -56.47 22.26 -21.80
C GLY A 21 -55.23 21.61 -22.38
N ASP A 22 -54.79 22.13 -23.52
CA ASP A 22 -53.49 21.84 -24.13
C ASP A 22 -52.40 22.28 -23.17
N GLY A 23 -51.99 21.43 -22.26
CA GLY A 23 -50.89 21.61 -21.34
C GLY A 23 -49.78 20.67 -21.72
N GLY A 24 -48.75 21.19 -22.38
CA GLY A 24 -47.55 20.44 -22.71
C GLY A 24 -47.10 19.63 -21.50
N VAL A 25 -47.10 18.30 -21.64
CA VAL A 25 -46.44 17.41 -20.74
C VAL A 25 -44.95 17.73 -20.84
N THR A 26 -44.50 18.64 -19.97
CA THR A 26 -43.11 18.74 -19.66
C THR A 26 -42.74 17.36 -19.20
N THR A 27 -41.98 16.64 -20.03
CA THR A 27 -41.31 15.41 -19.64
C THR A 27 -40.64 15.68 -18.30
N ALA A 28 -41.24 15.22 -17.23
CA ALA A 28 -40.59 15.16 -15.92
C ALA A 28 -39.24 14.53 -16.16
N ASP A 29 -38.20 15.33 -16.02
CA ASP A 29 -36.83 14.91 -16.15
C ASP A 29 -36.71 13.60 -15.32
N GLN A 30 -36.64 12.47 -16.01
CA GLN A 30 -36.59 11.18 -15.33
C GLN A 30 -35.30 11.20 -14.52
N LEU A 31 -35.46 11.33 -13.20
CA LEU A 31 -34.34 11.26 -12.29
C LEU A 31 -33.53 10.00 -12.61
N PRO A 32 -32.19 10.12 -12.71
CA PRO A 32 -31.34 8.96 -12.98
C PRO A 32 -31.70 7.78 -12.10
N ALA A 33 -31.77 6.59 -12.67
CA ALA A 33 -32.26 5.38 -11.99
C ALA A 33 -31.52 5.05 -10.67
N ASP A 34 -30.29 5.53 -10.51
CA ASP A 34 -29.50 5.37 -9.30
C ASP A 34 -29.87 6.36 -8.16
N LEU A 35 -30.70 7.37 -8.44
CA LEU A 35 -31.20 8.25 -7.38
C LEU A 35 -32.34 7.61 -6.55
N GLN A 36 -32.85 6.47 -6.98
CA GLN A 36 -33.84 5.68 -6.26
C GLN A 36 -33.18 4.74 -5.22
N ASP A 37 -31.88 4.46 -5.33
CA ASP A 37 -31.11 3.66 -4.37
C ASP A 37 -29.98 4.51 -3.76
N GLU A 38 -30.12 4.86 -2.48
CA GLU A 38 -29.12 5.66 -1.75
C GLU A 38 -27.70 5.10 -1.83
N ARG A 39 -27.54 3.79 -2.06
CA ARG A 39 -26.24 3.12 -2.17
C ARG A 39 -25.52 3.42 -3.49
N LEU A 40 -26.24 3.84 -4.51
CA LEU A 40 -25.73 4.10 -5.85
C LEU A 40 -25.50 5.58 -6.15
N ILE A 41 -26.00 6.47 -5.28
CA ILE A 41 -25.90 7.92 -5.46
C ILE A 41 -24.43 8.35 -5.45
N ALA A 42 -23.93 8.78 -6.60
CA ALA A 42 -22.65 9.47 -6.65
C ALA A 42 -22.78 10.81 -5.91
N SER A 43 -21.92 11.06 -4.91
CA SER A 43 -21.98 12.22 -4.03
C SER A 43 -22.26 13.53 -4.79
N ARG A 44 -23.32 14.25 -4.41
CA ARG A 44 -23.72 15.53 -5.02
C ARG A 44 -22.72 16.62 -4.62
N GLY A 45 -21.72 16.89 -5.46
CA GLY A 45 -20.81 18.02 -5.30
C GLY A 45 -19.87 17.97 -4.08
N VAL A 46 -19.30 19.13 -3.74
CA VAL A 46 -18.32 19.26 -2.64
C VAL A 46 -18.97 19.03 -1.28
N SER A 47 -20.19 19.51 -1.07
CA SER A 47 -20.93 19.32 0.19
C SER A 47 -21.23 17.85 0.47
N GLY A 48 -21.61 17.07 -0.57
CA GLY A 48 -21.79 15.62 -0.45
C GLY A 48 -20.47 14.87 -0.17
N ALA A 49 -19.34 15.35 -0.71
CA ALA A 49 -18.02 14.78 -0.40
C ALA A 49 -17.61 15.06 1.05
N ILE A 50 -17.88 16.28 1.57
CA ILE A 50 -17.62 16.65 2.96
C ILE A 50 -18.52 15.85 3.90
N SER A 51 -19.82 15.73 3.61
CA SER A 51 -20.74 14.95 4.44
C SER A 51 -20.38 13.46 4.47
N ALA A 52 -19.97 12.88 3.32
CA ALA A 52 -19.48 11.52 3.25
C ALA A 52 -18.15 11.33 4.03
N PHE A 53 -17.27 12.32 4.02
CA PHE A 53 -16.04 12.31 4.80
C PHE A 53 -16.33 12.38 6.30
N THR A 54 -17.19 13.31 6.73
CA THR A 54 -17.58 13.44 8.15
C THR A 54 -18.33 12.21 8.66
N SER A 55 -19.18 11.59 7.83
CA SER A 55 -19.86 10.35 8.20
C SER A 55 -18.89 9.18 8.35
N ARG A 56 -17.85 9.07 7.51
CA ARG A 56 -16.77 8.08 7.66
C ARG A 56 -15.95 8.33 8.92
N LEU A 57 -15.63 9.58 9.23
CA LEU A 57 -14.97 9.95 10.49
C LEU A 57 -15.79 9.52 11.71
N ARG A 58 -17.11 9.79 11.70
CA ARG A 58 -18.02 9.39 12.78
C ARG A 58 -18.22 7.88 12.89
N SER A 59 -18.16 7.15 11.77
CA SER A 59 -18.27 5.69 11.75
C SER A 59 -16.97 4.95 12.10
N GLY A 60 -15.90 5.68 12.46
CA GLY A 60 -14.59 5.09 12.80
C GLY A 60 -13.78 4.54 11.61
N ASP A 61 -14.25 4.77 10.38
CA ASP A 61 -13.50 4.39 9.16
C ASP A 61 -12.58 5.55 8.75
N LEU A 62 -11.52 5.73 9.52
CA LEU A 62 -10.55 6.82 9.33
C LEU A 62 -9.62 6.60 8.13
N GLY A 63 -9.58 5.39 7.58
CA GLY A 63 -8.67 5.03 6.48
C GLY A 63 -7.22 5.39 6.79
N SER A 64 -6.53 6.05 5.84
CA SER A 64 -5.14 6.51 6.00
C SER A 64 -4.98 7.91 6.63
N VAL A 65 -6.07 8.58 6.98
CA VAL A 65 -6.04 9.96 7.51
C VAL A 65 -5.19 10.09 8.79
N PRO A 66 -5.29 9.21 9.80
CA PRO A 66 -4.46 9.30 11.00
C PRO A 66 -2.97 9.18 10.69
N VAL A 67 -2.61 8.34 9.71
CA VAL A 67 -1.21 8.13 9.30
C VAL A 67 -0.65 9.39 8.65
N VAL A 68 -1.44 10.04 7.78
CA VAL A 68 -1.02 11.29 7.13
C VAL A 68 -0.88 12.43 8.16
N ILE A 69 -1.82 12.55 9.11
CA ILE A 69 -1.71 13.53 10.19
C ILE A 69 -0.48 13.24 11.06
N GLY A 70 -0.25 11.98 11.43
CA GLY A 70 0.93 11.57 12.17
C GLY A 70 2.23 11.91 11.43
N LEU A 71 2.28 11.68 10.12
CA LEU A 71 3.44 12.03 9.29
C LEU A 71 3.70 13.55 9.30
N ILE A 72 2.65 14.37 9.16
CA ILE A 72 2.76 15.83 9.21
C ILE A 72 3.30 16.29 10.58
N ILE A 73 2.79 15.72 11.66
CA ILE A 73 3.26 16.03 13.02
C ILE A 73 4.73 15.65 13.18
N ILE A 74 5.13 14.46 12.75
CA ILE A 74 6.52 13.98 12.79
C ILE A 74 7.44 14.94 12.02
N TRP A 75 7.03 15.35 10.81
CA TRP A 75 7.81 16.28 9.99
C TRP A 75 7.92 17.66 10.64
N ALA A 76 6.83 18.17 11.24
CA ALA A 76 6.86 19.43 11.97
C ALA A 76 7.81 19.37 13.19
N VAL A 77 7.72 18.30 13.98
CA VAL A 77 8.59 18.10 15.16
C VAL A 77 10.07 18.05 14.75
N PHE A 78 10.42 17.23 13.74
CA PHE A 78 11.81 17.13 13.31
C PHE A 78 12.31 18.39 12.62
N GLN A 79 11.48 19.13 11.90
CA GLN A 79 11.85 20.42 11.31
C GLN A 79 12.13 21.49 12.37
N ILE A 80 11.35 21.50 13.47
CA ILE A 80 11.60 22.39 14.60
C ILE A 80 12.89 22.00 15.34
N ALA A 81 13.12 20.69 15.52
CA ALA A 81 14.28 20.17 16.22
C ALA A 81 15.58 20.30 15.39
N ASN A 82 15.49 20.21 14.07
CA ASN A 82 16.60 20.34 13.14
C ASN A 82 16.12 20.98 11.82
N GLY A 83 16.46 22.24 11.60
CA GLY A 83 16.06 23.01 10.41
C GLY A 83 16.44 22.40 9.07
N SER A 84 17.35 21.42 9.03
CA SER A 84 17.75 20.71 7.81
C SER A 84 16.83 19.55 7.45
N PHE A 85 15.87 19.17 8.30
CA PHE A 85 15.02 17.98 8.08
C PHE A 85 14.22 18.08 6.78
N LEU A 86 13.56 19.20 6.49
CA LEU A 86 12.81 19.43 5.26
C LEU A 86 13.66 19.99 4.11
N SER A 87 14.99 20.02 4.22
CA SER A 87 15.86 20.42 3.11
C SER A 87 15.71 19.45 1.93
N SER A 88 15.81 19.97 0.69
CA SER A 88 15.73 19.16 -0.54
C SER A 88 16.72 17.99 -0.50
N ARG A 89 17.95 18.21 -0.05
CA ARG A 89 18.98 17.18 0.08
C ARG A 89 18.55 16.06 1.03
N ASN A 90 18.00 16.40 2.20
CA ASN A 90 17.56 15.38 3.15
C ASN A 90 16.32 14.63 2.64
N LEU A 91 15.37 15.32 2.02
CA LEU A 91 14.18 14.69 1.47
C LEU A 91 14.51 13.74 0.31
N VAL A 92 15.50 14.07 -0.54
CA VAL A 92 16.00 13.13 -1.55
C VAL A 92 16.57 11.87 -0.87
N ASN A 93 17.39 12.01 0.17
CA ASN A 93 17.93 10.87 0.92
C ASN A 93 16.82 10.07 1.62
N LEU A 94 15.80 10.73 2.16
CA LEU A 94 14.63 10.09 2.77
C LEU A 94 13.87 9.23 1.76
N THR A 95 13.66 9.70 0.52
CA THR A 95 13.01 8.88 -0.53
C THR A 95 13.82 7.63 -0.86
N LEU A 96 15.16 7.73 -0.91
CA LEU A 96 16.05 6.59 -1.12
C LEU A 96 15.98 5.57 0.02
N GLN A 97 15.97 6.03 1.28
CA GLN A 97 15.85 5.17 2.46
C GLN A 97 14.48 4.49 2.50
N THR A 98 13.42 5.25 2.23
CA THR A 98 12.04 4.77 2.20
C THR A 98 11.83 3.67 1.17
N THR A 99 12.51 3.74 0.02
CA THR A 99 12.33 2.78 -1.07
C THR A 99 12.64 1.35 -0.66
N SER A 100 13.80 1.09 -0.07
CA SER A 100 14.22 -0.27 0.28
C SER A 100 13.26 -0.91 1.28
N ILE A 101 12.96 -0.20 2.36
CA ILE A 101 12.02 -0.67 3.40
C ILE A 101 10.60 -0.78 2.85
N GLY A 102 10.18 0.19 2.03
CA GLY A 102 8.86 0.20 1.42
C GLY A 102 8.61 -0.98 0.48
N VAL A 103 9.61 -1.38 -0.31
CA VAL A 103 9.52 -2.57 -1.17
C VAL A 103 9.37 -3.85 -0.33
N ILE A 104 10.13 -4.01 0.76
CA ILE A 104 9.96 -5.13 1.68
C ILE A 104 8.56 -5.09 2.32
N ALA A 105 8.12 -3.91 2.76
CA ALA A 105 6.81 -3.72 3.36
C ALA A 105 5.64 -4.04 2.41
N LEU A 106 5.80 -3.90 1.08
CA LEU A 106 4.80 -4.39 0.11
C LEU A 106 4.57 -5.89 0.25
N GLY A 107 5.64 -6.67 0.43
CA GLY A 107 5.55 -8.10 0.70
C GLY A 107 4.80 -8.38 2.01
N ILE A 108 5.15 -7.67 3.08
CA ILE A 108 4.47 -7.79 4.37
C ILE A 108 2.98 -7.45 4.26
N VAL A 109 2.60 -6.38 3.53
CA VAL A 109 1.19 -6.05 3.30
C VAL A 109 0.42 -7.23 2.71
N LEU A 110 1.00 -7.96 1.75
CA LEU A 110 0.34 -9.12 1.14
C LEU A 110 0.12 -10.26 2.13
N VAL A 111 1.12 -10.57 2.97
CA VAL A 111 1.01 -11.63 3.98
C VAL A 111 0.03 -11.22 5.09
N LEU A 112 0.09 -9.96 5.55
CA LEU A 112 -0.86 -9.43 6.52
C LEU A 112 -2.31 -9.43 5.99
N LEU A 113 -2.53 -9.21 4.69
CA LEU A 113 -3.86 -9.33 4.09
C LEU A 113 -4.46 -10.74 4.27
N LEU A 114 -3.63 -11.79 4.38
CA LEU A 114 -4.07 -13.15 4.71
C LEU A 114 -4.27 -13.37 6.23
N GLY A 115 -3.85 -12.42 7.07
CA GLY A 115 -3.82 -12.58 8.53
C GLY A 115 -2.61 -13.37 9.04
N GLU A 116 -1.58 -13.53 8.19
CA GLU A 116 -0.34 -14.24 8.53
C GLU A 116 0.80 -13.23 8.78
N ILE A 117 1.86 -13.70 9.43
CA ILE A 117 3.04 -12.87 9.74
C ILE A 117 4.28 -13.55 9.17
N ASP A 118 5.12 -12.79 8.47
CA ASP A 118 6.45 -13.22 8.04
C ASP A 118 7.53 -12.44 8.81
N LEU A 119 8.24 -13.16 9.67
CA LEU A 119 9.32 -12.61 10.49
C LEU A 119 10.69 -12.71 9.82
N SER A 120 10.79 -13.28 8.63
CA SER A 120 12.05 -13.56 7.96
C SER A 120 12.42 -12.59 6.84
N VAL A 121 11.53 -11.65 6.48
CA VAL A 121 11.75 -10.77 5.31
C VAL A 121 13.07 -10.00 5.37
N GLY A 122 13.53 -9.65 6.57
CA GLY A 122 14.85 -9.04 6.78
C GLY A 122 15.97 -9.99 6.34
N SER A 123 16.05 -11.18 6.93
CA SER A 123 17.10 -12.17 6.61
C SER A 123 17.03 -12.66 5.17
N VAL A 124 15.83 -12.82 4.59
CA VAL A 124 15.67 -13.11 3.16
C VAL A 124 16.25 -11.98 2.31
N SER A 125 16.00 -10.71 2.68
CA SER A 125 16.55 -9.55 1.98
C SER A 125 18.06 -9.48 2.05
N GLY A 126 18.63 -9.78 3.23
CA GLY A 126 20.08 -9.84 3.44
C GLY A 126 20.74 -10.98 2.67
N LEU A 127 20.16 -12.18 2.71
CA LEU A 127 20.65 -13.34 1.97
C LEU A 127 20.61 -13.09 0.45
N ALA A 128 19.53 -12.54 -0.08
CA ALA A 128 19.43 -12.23 -1.50
C ALA A 128 20.49 -11.20 -1.94
N ALA A 129 20.72 -10.16 -1.11
CA ALA A 129 21.78 -9.18 -1.34
C ALA A 129 23.18 -9.82 -1.26
N ALA A 130 23.41 -10.75 -0.31
CA ALA A 130 24.67 -11.48 -0.17
C ALA A 130 24.95 -12.37 -1.39
N VAL A 131 23.95 -13.13 -1.85
CA VAL A 131 24.06 -13.95 -3.07
C VAL A 131 24.37 -13.07 -4.28
N LEU A 132 23.70 -11.93 -4.43
CA LEU A 132 24.04 -10.97 -5.48
C LEU A 132 25.48 -10.48 -5.35
N GLY A 133 25.92 -10.10 -4.15
CA GLY A 133 27.29 -9.61 -3.91
C GLY A 133 28.34 -10.66 -4.28
N VAL A 134 28.18 -11.89 -3.81
CA VAL A 134 29.14 -12.97 -4.08
C VAL A 134 29.16 -13.34 -5.55
N THR A 135 28.01 -13.52 -6.20
CA THR A 135 27.96 -13.90 -7.61
C THR A 135 28.48 -12.81 -8.52
N PHE A 136 28.12 -11.55 -8.27
CA PHE A 136 28.51 -10.43 -9.10
C PHE A 136 29.95 -9.94 -8.84
N VAL A 137 30.35 -9.80 -7.56
CA VAL A 137 31.64 -9.20 -7.20
C VAL A 137 32.73 -10.26 -7.12
N ASN A 138 32.54 -11.35 -6.34
CA ASN A 138 33.59 -12.33 -6.11
C ASN A 138 33.75 -13.32 -7.26
N GLN A 139 32.63 -13.79 -7.85
CA GLN A 139 32.65 -14.76 -8.93
C GLN A 139 32.72 -14.10 -10.33
N GLY A 140 32.48 -12.77 -10.40
CA GLY A 140 32.54 -12.01 -11.66
C GLY A 140 31.42 -12.36 -12.66
N TRP A 141 30.28 -12.86 -12.17
CA TRP A 141 29.16 -13.18 -13.05
C TRP A 141 28.49 -11.93 -13.61
N PRO A 142 27.88 -12.01 -14.80
CA PRO A 142 27.13 -10.89 -15.34
C PRO A 142 26.06 -10.40 -14.36
N LEU A 143 25.96 -9.08 -14.17
CA LEU A 143 25.02 -8.46 -13.24
C LEU A 143 23.58 -8.97 -13.39
N VAL A 144 23.11 -9.12 -14.65
CA VAL A 144 21.74 -9.55 -14.93
C VAL A 144 21.49 -10.98 -14.41
N ILE A 145 22.46 -11.88 -14.57
CA ILE A 145 22.36 -13.28 -14.09
C ILE A 145 22.35 -13.28 -12.56
N SER A 146 23.23 -12.52 -11.92
CA SER A 146 23.30 -12.39 -10.46
C SER A 146 22.01 -11.81 -9.86
N LEU A 147 21.40 -10.83 -10.53
CA LEU A 147 20.09 -10.27 -10.14
C LEU A 147 18.97 -11.30 -10.24
N ILE A 148 18.92 -12.05 -11.36
CA ILE A 148 17.91 -13.10 -11.56
C ILE A 148 18.02 -14.15 -10.45
N ILE A 149 19.23 -14.63 -10.17
CA ILE A 149 19.47 -15.64 -9.12
C ILE A 149 19.00 -15.13 -7.75
N ALA A 150 19.36 -13.90 -7.40
CA ALA A 150 18.98 -13.31 -6.12
C ALA A 150 17.45 -13.15 -5.98
N VAL A 151 16.75 -12.75 -7.05
CA VAL A 151 15.28 -12.62 -7.05
C VAL A 151 14.61 -14.01 -7.04
N VAL A 152 15.11 -14.95 -7.83
CA VAL A 152 14.59 -16.33 -7.88
C VAL A 152 14.79 -17.02 -6.52
N LEU A 153 15.89 -16.76 -5.82
CA LEU A 153 16.10 -17.24 -4.45
C LEU A 153 14.97 -16.80 -3.54
N GLY A 154 14.58 -15.51 -3.56
CA GLY A 154 13.44 -15.01 -2.79
C GLY A 154 12.13 -15.72 -3.16
N LEU A 155 11.87 -15.92 -4.47
CA LEU A 155 10.70 -16.65 -4.96
C LEU A 155 10.67 -18.10 -4.43
N VAL A 156 11.79 -18.81 -4.49
CA VAL A 156 11.91 -20.20 -4.04
C VAL A 156 11.69 -20.29 -2.52
N ILE A 157 12.27 -19.39 -1.75
CA ILE A 157 12.05 -19.32 -0.30
C ILE A 157 10.57 -19.13 0.03
N GLY A 158 9.90 -18.19 -0.63
CA GLY A 158 8.49 -17.94 -0.40
C GLY A 158 7.60 -19.12 -0.81
N LEU A 159 7.90 -19.78 -1.92
CA LEU A 159 7.21 -21.03 -2.30
C LEU A 159 7.43 -22.14 -1.28
N PHE A 160 8.63 -22.27 -0.74
CA PHE A 160 8.95 -23.22 0.32
C PHE A 160 8.13 -22.93 1.60
N TYR A 161 8.05 -21.69 2.04
CA TYR A 161 7.19 -21.29 3.17
C TYR A 161 5.71 -21.59 2.92
N GLY A 162 5.19 -21.19 1.77
CA GLY A 162 3.81 -21.47 1.41
C GLY A 162 3.51 -22.96 1.33
N ALA A 163 4.48 -23.79 0.88
CA ALA A 163 4.35 -25.23 0.85
C ALA A 163 4.33 -25.83 2.26
N LEU A 164 5.25 -25.42 3.15
CA LEU A 164 5.27 -25.87 4.55
C LEU A 164 3.95 -25.51 5.26
N PHE A 165 3.49 -24.26 5.10
CA PHE A 165 2.25 -23.80 5.70
C PHE A 165 1.03 -24.61 5.21
N THR A 166 0.90 -24.78 3.88
CA THR A 166 -0.30 -25.38 3.31
C THR A 166 -0.33 -26.90 3.34
N ARG A 167 0.85 -27.57 3.37
CA ARG A 167 0.92 -29.04 3.37
C ARG A 167 0.99 -29.64 4.77
N PHE A 168 1.70 -28.98 5.67
CA PHE A 168 1.94 -29.52 7.02
C PHE A 168 1.14 -28.78 8.12
N GLY A 169 0.48 -27.66 7.78
CA GLY A 169 -0.30 -26.89 8.74
C GLY A 169 0.53 -26.21 9.83
N VAL A 170 1.84 -26.04 9.61
CA VAL A 170 2.71 -25.36 10.57
C VAL A 170 2.37 -23.86 10.58
N PRO A 171 2.18 -23.25 11.76
CA PRO A 171 1.88 -21.81 11.85
C PRO A 171 2.95 -20.95 11.15
N SER A 172 2.52 -19.92 10.43
CA SER A 172 3.41 -19.07 9.61
C SER A 172 4.52 -18.42 10.41
N PHE A 173 4.22 -17.94 11.62
CA PHE A 173 5.22 -17.29 12.47
C PHE A 173 6.33 -18.25 12.91
N VAL A 174 6.03 -19.55 13.10
CA VAL A 174 7.03 -20.57 13.46
C VAL A 174 7.96 -20.84 12.29
N ILE A 175 7.38 -21.02 11.08
CA ILE A 175 8.14 -21.24 9.85
C ILE A 175 9.08 -20.06 9.58
N THR A 176 8.55 -18.86 9.66
CA THR A 176 9.31 -17.65 9.34
C THR A 176 10.30 -17.25 10.42
N LEU A 177 10.03 -17.59 11.69
CA LEU A 177 11.00 -17.42 12.78
C LEU A 177 12.21 -18.38 12.59
N ALA A 178 11.95 -19.63 12.22
CA ALA A 178 13.01 -20.56 11.85
C ALA A 178 13.79 -20.05 10.62
N GLY A 179 13.08 -19.50 9.64
CA GLY A 179 13.67 -18.84 8.47
C GLY A 179 14.51 -17.62 8.82
N LEU A 180 14.07 -16.78 9.75
CA LEU A 180 14.85 -15.64 10.25
C LEU A 180 16.26 -16.07 10.66
N LEU A 181 16.36 -17.08 11.48
CA LEU A 181 17.66 -17.58 11.96
C LEU A 181 18.41 -18.37 10.88
N GLY A 182 17.71 -19.24 10.14
CA GLY A 182 18.31 -20.07 9.11
C GLY A 182 18.90 -19.25 7.96
N PHE A 183 18.16 -18.26 7.45
CA PHE A 183 18.65 -17.43 6.34
C PHE A 183 19.67 -16.39 6.79
N LEU A 184 19.62 -15.94 8.04
CA LEU A 184 20.73 -15.17 8.60
C LEU A 184 22.01 -16.01 8.64
N GLY A 185 21.93 -17.26 9.10
CA GLY A 185 23.05 -18.19 9.09
C GLY A 185 23.58 -18.47 7.67
N LEU A 186 22.68 -18.70 6.71
CA LEU A 186 23.06 -18.87 5.31
C LEU A 186 23.71 -17.62 4.72
N GLN A 187 23.23 -16.43 5.07
CA GLN A 187 23.86 -15.16 4.68
C GLN A 187 25.31 -15.07 5.13
N LEU A 188 25.58 -15.43 6.39
CA LEU A 188 26.93 -15.45 6.95
C LEU A 188 27.83 -16.47 6.23
N LEU A 189 27.30 -17.65 5.94
CA LEU A 189 28.01 -18.68 5.17
C LEU A 189 28.34 -18.20 3.73
N VAL A 190 27.39 -17.57 3.05
CA VAL A 190 27.56 -17.05 1.69
C VAL A 190 28.59 -15.92 1.65
N LEU A 191 28.56 -14.97 2.60
CA LEU A 191 29.55 -13.89 2.69
C LEU A 191 30.93 -14.37 3.13
N GLY A 192 30.99 -15.48 3.86
CA GLY A 192 32.23 -16.07 4.30
C GLY A 192 33.07 -15.17 5.21
N LYS A 193 34.40 -15.27 5.09
CA LYS A 193 35.34 -14.55 5.96
C LYS A 193 35.49 -13.08 5.64
N GLU A 194 35.12 -12.65 4.44
CA GLU A 194 35.26 -11.25 4.00
C GLU A 194 34.30 -10.30 4.75
N GLY A 195 33.17 -10.83 5.20
CA GLY A 195 32.22 -10.13 6.08
C GLY A 195 31.41 -9.03 5.37
N THR A 196 32.04 -8.25 4.50
CA THR A 196 31.41 -7.17 3.72
C THR A 196 31.98 -7.12 2.31
N LEU A 197 31.10 -7.07 1.31
CA LEU A 197 31.44 -6.94 -0.09
C LEU A 197 30.97 -5.58 -0.62
N ASN A 198 31.88 -4.83 -1.25
CA ASN A 198 31.57 -3.55 -1.88
C ASN A 198 31.26 -3.76 -3.37
N PHE A 199 30.15 -3.19 -3.83
CA PHE A 199 29.81 -3.18 -5.25
C PHE A 199 30.68 -2.18 -6.01
N PRO A 200 31.07 -2.48 -7.26
CA PRO A 200 31.74 -1.51 -8.13
C PRO A 200 30.87 -0.25 -8.26
N PHE A 201 31.46 0.89 -7.95
CA PHE A 201 30.73 2.18 -7.91
C PHE A 201 30.19 2.58 -9.28
N ASP A 202 30.88 2.19 -10.36
CA ASP A 202 30.50 2.41 -11.76
C ASP A 202 29.49 1.39 -12.30
N SER A 203 29.13 0.36 -11.51
CA SER A 203 28.16 -0.63 -11.93
C SER A 203 26.78 -0.01 -12.22
N ALA A 204 26.06 -0.58 -13.20
CA ALA A 204 24.73 -0.14 -13.55
C ALA A 204 23.75 -0.24 -12.36
N LEU A 205 23.95 -1.22 -11.47
CA LEU A 205 23.12 -1.41 -10.27
C LEU A 205 23.26 -0.23 -9.30
N VAL A 206 24.48 0.15 -8.95
CA VAL A 206 24.77 1.31 -8.10
C VAL A 206 24.36 2.60 -8.81
N GLY A 207 24.61 2.69 -10.12
CA GLY A 207 24.13 3.79 -10.96
C GLY A 207 22.63 4.02 -10.80
N PHE A 208 21.83 2.95 -10.94
CA PHE A 208 20.37 3.00 -10.81
C PHE A 208 19.92 3.39 -9.40
N ALA A 209 20.49 2.76 -8.37
CA ALA A 209 20.00 2.91 -7.00
C ALA A 209 20.47 4.20 -6.29
N ALA A 210 21.69 4.67 -6.59
CA ALA A 210 22.30 5.78 -5.84
C ALA A 210 22.53 7.06 -6.66
N ARG A 211 22.63 6.95 -8.00
CA ARG A 211 23.06 8.07 -8.86
C ARG A 211 22.06 8.45 -9.95
N SER A 212 21.05 7.63 -10.24
CA SER A 212 20.07 7.92 -11.28
C SER A 212 18.91 8.72 -10.72
N PHE A 213 18.77 9.94 -11.21
CA PHE A 213 17.70 10.88 -10.87
C PHE A 213 17.06 11.40 -12.15
N LEU A 214 15.76 11.63 -12.11
CA LEU A 214 15.03 12.22 -13.23
C LEU A 214 15.41 13.70 -13.33
N SER A 215 15.59 14.16 -14.59
CA SER A 215 15.68 15.61 -14.83
C SER A 215 14.36 16.30 -14.46
N PRO A 216 14.36 17.59 -14.11
CA PRO A 216 13.14 18.32 -13.81
C PRO A 216 12.08 18.20 -14.92
N ALA A 217 12.49 18.28 -16.18
CA ALA A 217 11.59 18.15 -17.34
C ALA A 217 10.91 16.78 -17.38
N LEU A 218 11.64 15.69 -17.14
CA LEU A 218 11.08 14.32 -17.08
C LEU A 218 10.16 14.15 -15.88
N SER A 219 10.51 14.70 -14.71
CA SER A 219 9.67 14.63 -13.50
C SER A 219 8.33 15.29 -13.73
N TYR A 220 8.32 16.52 -14.24
CA TYR A 220 7.08 17.26 -14.52
C TYR A 220 6.31 16.66 -15.70
N GLY A 221 7.00 16.17 -16.74
CA GLY A 221 6.39 15.46 -17.85
C GLY A 221 5.64 14.20 -17.40
N LEU A 222 6.25 13.41 -16.52
CA LEU A 222 5.61 12.22 -15.94
C LEU A 222 4.38 12.58 -15.11
N ILE A 223 4.45 13.64 -14.29
CA ILE A 223 3.32 14.14 -13.50
C ILE A 223 2.19 14.58 -14.44
N ALA A 224 2.50 15.30 -15.50
CA ALA A 224 1.51 15.72 -16.48
C ALA A 224 0.81 14.51 -17.14
N VAL A 225 1.56 13.48 -17.52
CA VAL A 225 1.02 12.22 -18.07
C VAL A 225 0.07 11.55 -17.08
N VAL A 226 0.44 11.45 -15.80
CA VAL A 226 -0.41 10.86 -14.75
C VAL A 226 -1.71 11.66 -14.58
N ILE A 227 -1.64 13.00 -14.57
CA ILE A 227 -2.81 13.87 -14.43
C ILE A 227 -3.73 13.73 -15.66
N VAL A 228 -3.17 13.77 -16.86
CA VAL A 228 -3.92 13.61 -18.11
C VAL A 228 -4.61 12.24 -18.16
N ALA A 229 -3.87 11.17 -17.82
CA ALA A 229 -4.44 9.82 -17.77
C ALA A 229 -5.57 9.71 -16.72
N TYR A 230 -5.41 10.35 -15.55
CA TYR A 230 -6.46 10.44 -14.54
C TYR A 230 -7.71 11.15 -15.07
N VAL A 231 -7.55 12.33 -15.65
CA VAL A 231 -8.67 13.13 -16.21
C VAL A 231 -9.39 12.34 -17.30
N LEU A 232 -8.65 11.79 -18.27
CA LEU A 232 -9.22 11.01 -19.37
C LEU A 232 -10.00 9.80 -18.89
N THR A 233 -9.47 9.06 -17.93
CA THR A 233 -10.17 7.89 -17.36
C THR A 233 -11.44 8.29 -16.62
N ARG A 234 -11.44 9.43 -15.92
CA ARG A 234 -12.64 9.93 -15.21
C ARG A 234 -13.68 10.48 -16.18
N LEU A 235 -13.27 11.17 -17.24
CA LEU A 235 -14.19 11.65 -18.27
C LEU A 235 -14.83 10.49 -19.04
N ARG A 236 -14.06 9.46 -19.41
CA ARG A 236 -14.59 8.25 -20.05
C ARG A 236 -15.60 7.52 -19.13
N ALA A 237 -15.26 7.35 -17.85
CA ALA A 237 -16.15 6.73 -16.87
C ALA A 237 -17.43 7.56 -16.68
N ARG A 238 -17.33 8.90 -16.69
CA ARG A 238 -18.49 9.79 -16.67
C ARG A 238 -19.39 9.59 -17.88
N GLY A 239 -18.81 9.60 -19.09
CA GLY A 239 -19.56 9.36 -20.34
C GLY A 239 -20.28 8.02 -20.33
N ALA A 240 -19.60 6.96 -19.92
CA ALA A 240 -20.21 5.63 -19.84
C ALA A 240 -21.37 5.57 -18.83
N ARG A 241 -21.29 6.25 -17.68
CA ARG A 241 -22.39 6.33 -16.70
C ARG A 241 -23.59 7.10 -17.27
N LEU A 242 -23.35 8.24 -17.91
CA LEU A 242 -24.42 9.04 -18.52
C LEU A 242 -25.11 8.27 -19.64
N ALA A 243 -24.36 7.55 -20.49
CA ALA A 243 -24.90 6.69 -21.53
C ALA A 243 -25.75 5.54 -20.98
N ALA A 244 -25.50 5.10 -19.75
CA ALA A 244 -26.29 4.09 -19.04
C ALA A 244 -27.46 4.68 -18.22
N GLY A 245 -27.79 5.97 -18.39
CA GLY A 245 -28.86 6.64 -17.63
C GLY A 245 -28.57 6.82 -16.13
N LEU A 246 -27.29 6.75 -15.72
CA LEU A 246 -26.87 6.86 -14.32
C LEU A 246 -26.33 8.24 -14.00
N SER A 247 -26.44 8.66 -12.73
CA SER A 247 -25.83 9.89 -12.26
C SER A 247 -24.32 9.87 -12.40
N ALA A 248 -23.71 11.02 -12.69
CA ALA A 248 -22.28 11.13 -12.88
C ALA A 248 -21.70 12.34 -12.12
N ALA A 249 -20.48 12.19 -11.62
CA ALA A 249 -19.78 13.27 -10.93
C ALA A 249 -19.67 14.52 -11.79
N PRO A 250 -19.90 15.73 -11.26
CA PRO A 250 -19.77 16.97 -12.01
C PRO A 250 -18.32 17.21 -12.45
N HIS A 251 -18.13 17.94 -13.55
CA HIS A 251 -16.78 18.26 -14.07
C HIS A 251 -15.93 18.99 -13.02
N SER A 252 -16.55 19.87 -12.22
CA SER A 252 -15.87 20.56 -11.12
C SER A 252 -15.21 19.59 -10.13
N MET A 253 -15.88 18.49 -9.79
CA MET A 253 -15.31 17.48 -8.89
C MET A 253 -14.13 16.74 -9.52
N ILE A 254 -14.18 16.47 -10.82
CA ILE A 254 -13.04 15.88 -11.56
C ILE A 254 -11.87 16.85 -11.56
N ALA A 255 -12.13 18.15 -11.83
CA ALA A 255 -11.12 19.19 -11.83
C ALA A 255 -10.48 19.37 -10.44
N ILE A 256 -11.28 19.48 -9.37
CA ILE A 256 -10.78 19.60 -7.99
C ILE A 256 -9.86 18.42 -7.63
N LYS A 257 -10.27 17.19 -7.94
CA LYS A 257 -9.46 16.00 -7.68
C LYS A 257 -8.19 15.95 -8.53
N ALA A 258 -8.25 16.43 -9.78
CA ALA A 258 -7.07 16.52 -10.64
C ALA A 258 -6.07 17.56 -10.11
N VAL A 259 -6.54 18.74 -9.67
CA VAL A 259 -5.70 19.77 -9.04
C VAL A 259 -5.10 19.28 -7.74
N ALA A 260 -5.89 18.60 -6.89
CA ALA A 260 -5.38 17.99 -5.65
C ALA A 260 -4.30 16.94 -5.95
N LEU A 261 -4.51 16.07 -6.94
CA LEU A 261 -3.51 15.09 -7.37
C LEU A 261 -2.25 15.80 -7.92
N ALA A 262 -2.43 16.86 -8.71
CA ALA A 262 -1.32 17.65 -9.22
C ALA A 262 -0.50 18.26 -8.08
N ALA A 263 -1.15 18.84 -7.07
CA ALA A 263 -0.46 19.40 -5.91
C ALA A 263 0.31 18.33 -5.13
N VAL A 264 -0.30 17.17 -4.86
CA VAL A 264 0.32 16.05 -4.13
C VAL A 264 1.55 15.50 -4.85
N LEU A 265 1.58 15.53 -6.19
CA LEU A 265 2.71 15.04 -6.97
C LEU A 265 3.75 16.15 -7.25
N ALA A 266 3.29 17.37 -7.56
CA ALA A 266 4.18 18.46 -7.96
C ALA A 266 4.93 19.08 -6.79
N ILE A 267 4.31 19.23 -5.60
CA ILE A 267 4.99 19.82 -4.44
C ILE A 267 6.23 19.01 -4.05
N PRO A 268 6.15 17.67 -3.83
CA PRO A 268 7.36 16.88 -3.58
C PRO A 268 8.37 16.95 -4.73
N ALA A 269 7.91 16.91 -5.99
CA ALA A 269 8.81 16.98 -7.14
C ALA A 269 9.57 18.31 -7.21
N ILE A 270 8.92 19.45 -6.91
CA ILE A 270 9.58 20.77 -6.84
C ILE A 270 10.67 20.77 -5.77
N VAL A 271 10.35 20.25 -4.58
CA VAL A 271 11.30 20.19 -3.48
C VAL A 271 12.49 19.26 -3.81
N LEU A 272 12.23 18.07 -4.35
CA LEU A 272 13.28 17.11 -4.71
C LEU A 272 14.17 17.63 -5.85
N ASN A 273 13.61 18.36 -6.81
CA ASN A 273 14.35 19.00 -7.89
C ASN A 273 15.23 20.17 -7.42
N GLY A 274 15.05 20.63 -6.18
CA GLY A 274 15.96 21.59 -5.54
C GLY A 274 17.32 21.02 -5.14
N ASP A 275 17.52 19.68 -5.20
CA ASP A 275 18.82 19.00 -5.02
C ASP A 275 19.12 18.15 -6.26
N ARG A 276 18.97 16.83 -6.17
CA ARG A 276 19.31 15.88 -7.26
C ARG A 276 18.11 15.48 -8.12
N GLY A 277 16.90 15.76 -7.70
CA GLY A 277 15.68 15.36 -8.39
C GLY A 277 15.02 14.10 -7.83
N VAL A 278 14.03 13.58 -8.55
CA VAL A 278 13.31 12.35 -8.18
C VAL A 278 14.17 11.14 -8.52
N SER A 279 14.48 10.31 -7.53
CA SER A 279 15.29 9.09 -7.74
C SER A 279 14.56 8.06 -8.59
N SER A 280 15.28 7.44 -9.55
CA SER A 280 14.78 6.31 -10.35
C SER A 280 14.40 5.12 -9.47
N MET A 281 15.14 4.85 -8.41
CA MET A 281 14.85 3.82 -7.42
C MET A 281 13.51 4.09 -6.70
N PHE A 282 13.24 5.35 -6.33
CA PHE A 282 11.97 5.74 -5.71
C PHE A 282 10.80 5.62 -6.70
N LEU A 283 11.02 5.98 -7.97
CA LEU A 283 10.02 5.81 -9.01
C LEU A 283 9.66 4.33 -9.23
N LEU A 284 10.66 3.42 -9.18
CA LEU A 284 10.41 1.98 -9.19
C LEU A 284 9.50 1.56 -8.03
N PHE A 285 9.77 2.05 -6.82
CA PHE A 285 8.91 1.75 -5.67
C PHE A 285 7.48 2.24 -5.86
N LEU A 286 7.28 3.48 -6.34
CA LEU A 286 5.94 3.99 -6.66
C LEU A 286 5.24 3.14 -7.72
N ALA A 287 5.95 2.70 -8.74
CA ALA A 287 5.42 1.79 -9.76
C ALA A 287 5.00 0.44 -9.15
N LEU A 288 5.83 -0.15 -8.27
CA LEU A 288 5.51 -1.38 -7.56
C LEU A 288 4.28 -1.21 -6.64
N VAL A 289 4.15 -0.07 -5.94
CA VAL A 289 2.94 0.25 -5.16
C VAL A 289 1.70 0.26 -6.04
N VAL A 290 1.74 0.96 -7.18
CA VAL A 290 0.60 1.06 -8.11
C VAL A 290 0.25 -0.31 -8.71
N VAL A 291 1.25 -1.08 -9.15
CA VAL A 291 1.05 -2.43 -9.71
C VAL A 291 0.46 -3.37 -8.66
N THR A 292 0.99 -3.34 -7.43
CA THR A 292 0.48 -4.18 -6.33
C THR A 292 -0.94 -3.78 -5.93
N ASP A 293 -1.25 -2.47 -5.84
CA ASP A 293 -2.62 -2.00 -5.55
C ASP A 293 -3.59 -2.41 -6.67
N PHE A 294 -3.17 -2.29 -7.94
CA PHE A 294 -3.94 -2.79 -9.08
C PHE A 294 -4.17 -4.30 -8.98
N ALA A 295 -3.12 -5.08 -8.66
CA ALA A 295 -3.22 -6.52 -8.48
C ALA A 295 -4.20 -6.87 -7.35
N ILE A 296 -4.12 -6.23 -6.20
CA ILE A 296 -5.02 -6.46 -5.06
C ILE A 296 -6.48 -6.10 -5.42
N ARG A 297 -6.72 -4.93 -6.00
CA ARG A 297 -8.08 -4.39 -6.16
C ARG A 297 -8.78 -4.80 -7.44
N ARG A 298 -8.04 -5.05 -8.52
CA ARG A 298 -8.61 -5.21 -9.87
C ARG A 298 -8.54 -6.65 -10.41
N THR A 299 -7.64 -7.50 -9.88
CA THR A 299 -7.52 -8.88 -10.36
C THR A 299 -8.38 -9.87 -9.55
N ARG A 300 -8.64 -11.05 -10.13
CA ARG A 300 -9.28 -12.15 -9.42
C ARG A 300 -8.41 -12.64 -8.26
N TRP A 301 -7.09 -12.68 -8.47
CA TRP A 301 -6.13 -13.07 -7.45
C TRP A 301 -6.22 -12.17 -6.20
N GLY A 302 -6.15 -10.85 -6.36
CA GLY A 302 -6.20 -9.93 -5.23
C GLY A 302 -7.52 -9.99 -4.45
N ARG A 303 -8.65 -10.11 -5.17
CA ARG A 303 -9.95 -10.33 -4.50
C ARG A 303 -9.99 -11.63 -3.71
N SER A 304 -9.36 -12.70 -4.24
CA SER A 304 -9.24 -13.96 -3.52
C SER A 304 -8.33 -13.84 -2.29
N VAL A 305 -7.23 -13.08 -2.35
CA VAL A 305 -6.36 -12.79 -1.19
C VAL A 305 -7.17 -12.13 -0.08
N VAL A 306 -7.91 -11.07 -0.38
CA VAL A 306 -8.73 -10.36 0.61
C VAL A 306 -9.86 -11.26 1.16
N ALA A 307 -10.48 -12.07 0.32
CA ALA A 307 -11.54 -13.00 0.73
C ALA A 307 -11.00 -14.09 1.68
N VAL A 308 -9.85 -14.69 1.36
CA VAL A 308 -9.18 -15.70 2.21
C VAL A 308 -8.79 -15.09 3.54
N GLY A 309 -8.19 -13.89 3.55
CA GLY A 309 -7.82 -13.21 4.78
C GLY A 309 -9.00 -12.75 5.64
N GLY A 310 -10.18 -12.53 5.04
CA GLY A 310 -11.40 -12.21 5.77
C GLY A 310 -12.06 -13.45 6.40
N ASN A 311 -12.18 -14.54 5.64
CA ASN A 311 -12.74 -15.81 6.10
C ASN A 311 -12.27 -16.97 5.21
N VAL A 312 -11.32 -17.74 5.71
CA VAL A 312 -10.71 -18.87 4.98
C VAL A 312 -11.75 -19.92 4.60
N GLU A 313 -12.64 -20.27 5.51
CA GLU A 313 -13.67 -21.31 5.27
C GLU A 313 -14.74 -20.82 4.29
N GLY A 314 -15.18 -19.57 4.43
CA GLY A 314 -16.10 -18.94 3.46
C GLY A 314 -15.49 -18.87 2.06
N ALA A 315 -14.21 -18.50 1.94
CA ALA A 315 -13.50 -18.48 0.67
C ALA A 315 -13.39 -19.88 0.03
N ARG A 316 -13.13 -20.92 0.84
CA ARG A 316 -13.05 -22.30 0.38
C ARG A 316 -14.42 -22.78 -0.15
N ARG A 317 -15.52 -22.48 0.55
CA ARG A 317 -16.88 -22.80 0.11
C ARG A 317 -17.28 -22.06 -1.15
N ALA A 318 -16.74 -20.87 -1.38
CA ALA A 318 -16.91 -20.11 -2.62
C ALA A 318 -16.04 -20.61 -3.78
N GLY A 319 -15.32 -21.74 -3.63
CA GLY A 319 -14.50 -22.37 -4.67
C GLY A 319 -13.12 -21.74 -4.87
N ILE A 320 -12.66 -20.88 -3.95
CA ILE A 320 -11.32 -20.30 -4.02
C ILE A 320 -10.29 -21.36 -3.63
N ASN A 321 -9.25 -21.54 -4.46
CA ASN A 321 -8.13 -22.42 -4.14
C ASN A 321 -7.22 -21.75 -3.10
N VAL A 322 -7.58 -21.90 -1.82
CA VAL A 322 -6.90 -21.30 -0.67
C VAL A 322 -5.40 -21.64 -0.64
N ARG A 323 -5.04 -22.89 -0.97
CA ARG A 323 -3.63 -23.33 -1.02
C ARG A 323 -2.81 -22.50 -1.99
N MET A 324 -3.31 -22.29 -3.21
CA MET A 324 -2.60 -21.51 -4.23
C MET A 324 -2.50 -20.02 -3.85
N ILE A 325 -3.49 -19.50 -3.11
CA ILE A 325 -3.44 -18.13 -2.60
C ILE A 325 -2.30 -17.98 -1.59
N TYR A 326 -2.20 -18.87 -0.60
CA TYR A 326 -1.09 -18.83 0.37
C TYR A 326 0.27 -18.98 -0.31
N LEU A 327 0.43 -19.99 -1.19
CA LEU A 327 1.68 -20.19 -1.94
C LEU A 327 2.11 -18.93 -2.70
N SER A 328 1.19 -18.31 -3.44
CA SER A 328 1.48 -17.14 -4.25
C SER A 328 1.79 -15.90 -3.43
N VAL A 329 1.15 -15.73 -2.28
CA VAL A 329 1.37 -14.58 -1.39
C VAL A 329 2.71 -14.69 -0.66
N PHE A 330 3.07 -15.85 -0.12
CA PHE A 330 4.40 -16.06 0.47
C PHE A 330 5.51 -15.92 -0.57
N ALA A 331 5.30 -16.45 -1.79
CA ALA A 331 6.22 -16.27 -2.91
C ALA A 331 6.43 -14.79 -3.25
N ALA A 332 5.36 -14.03 -3.37
CA ALA A 332 5.44 -12.58 -3.62
C ALA A 332 6.12 -11.84 -2.46
N CYS A 333 5.81 -12.18 -1.20
CA CYS A 333 6.41 -11.56 -0.03
C CYS A 333 7.93 -11.69 -0.03
N SER A 334 8.44 -12.92 -0.13
CA SER A 334 9.88 -13.19 -0.12
C SER A 334 10.57 -12.63 -1.39
N THR A 335 9.87 -12.56 -2.54
CA THR A 335 10.38 -11.88 -3.74
C THR A 335 10.55 -10.38 -3.51
N PHE A 336 9.55 -9.70 -2.91
CA PHE A 336 9.67 -8.28 -2.54
C PHE A 336 10.77 -8.07 -1.50
N ALA A 337 10.94 -9.00 -0.55
CA ALA A 337 12.05 -8.96 0.41
C ALA A 337 13.41 -9.01 -0.31
N ALA A 338 13.60 -9.93 -1.25
CA ALA A 338 14.82 -10.03 -2.05
C ALA A 338 15.10 -8.74 -2.86
N VAL A 339 14.08 -8.22 -3.56
CA VAL A 339 14.22 -6.96 -4.33
C VAL A 339 14.57 -5.80 -3.42
N GLY A 340 13.89 -5.66 -2.27
CA GLY A 340 14.18 -4.59 -1.30
C GLY A 340 15.60 -4.68 -0.73
N GLY A 341 16.10 -5.90 -0.46
CA GLY A 341 17.47 -6.15 -0.01
C GLY A 341 18.51 -5.77 -1.07
N ILE A 342 18.28 -6.15 -2.33
CA ILE A 342 19.11 -5.76 -3.48
C ILE A 342 19.19 -4.23 -3.59
N LEU A 343 18.05 -3.54 -3.50
CA LEU A 343 17.98 -2.08 -3.56
C LEU A 343 18.69 -1.41 -2.37
N ALA A 344 18.56 -1.99 -1.17
CA ALA A 344 19.27 -1.51 0.02
C ALA A 344 20.79 -1.60 -0.15
N ALA A 345 21.29 -2.77 -0.57
CA ALA A 345 22.71 -3.01 -0.78
C ALA A 345 23.28 -2.13 -1.91
N ALA A 346 22.53 -2.00 -3.03
CA ALA A 346 22.92 -1.14 -4.14
C ALA A 346 23.01 0.34 -3.73
N ARG A 347 22.09 0.84 -2.90
CA ARG A 347 22.09 2.20 -2.37
C ARG A 347 23.29 2.45 -1.43
N LEU A 348 23.61 1.46 -0.58
CA LEU A 348 24.72 1.51 0.35
C LEU A 348 26.06 1.19 -0.31
N VAL A 349 26.05 0.77 -1.57
CA VAL A 349 27.22 0.32 -2.36
C VAL A 349 27.94 -0.86 -1.68
N ALA A 350 27.26 -1.56 -0.76
CA ALA A 350 27.84 -2.66 -0.01
C ALA A 350 26.76 -3.62 0.51
N VAL A 351 27.16 -4.86 0.68
CA VAL A 351 26.41 -5.86 1.45
C VAL A 351 27.32 -6.45 2.53
N GLY A 352 26.82 -6.56 3.74
CA GLY A 352 27.57 -7.07 4.89
C GLY A 352 26.74 -8.01 5.74
N GLN A 353 27.37 -8.50 6.82
CA GLN A 353 26.75 -9.45 7.76
C GLN A 353 25.49 -8.88 8.46
N SER A 354 25.43 -7.56 8.64
CA SER A 354 24.27 -6.87 9.23
C SER A 354 23.19 -6.49 8.21
N SER A 355 23.42 -6.71 6.91
CA SER A 355 22.41 -6.42 5.86
C SER A 355 21.18 -7.28 6.07
N GLY A 356 19.98 -6.66 6.00
CA GLY A 356 18.73 -7.38 6.25
C GLY A 356 18.53 -7.87 7.68
N GLY A 357 19.25 -7.30 8.65
CA GLY A 357 19.14 -7.66 10.06
C GLY A 357 17.75 -7.39 10.66
N THR A 358 17.64 -7.63 11.97
CA THR A 358 16.40 -7.49 12.74
C THR A 358 15.72 -6.14 12.55
N ASP A 359 16.49 -5.06 12.42
CA ASP A 359 15.97 -3.71 12.19
C ASP A 359 15.20 -3.60 10.88
N THR A 360 15.71 -4.19 9.81
CA THR A 360 15.05 -4.20 8.50
C THR A 360 13.70 -4.90 8.59
N ASN A 361 13.68 -6.05 9.29
CA ASN A 361 12.47 -6.83 9.50
C ASN A 361 11.41 -6.05 10.28
N LEU A 362 11.79 -5.51 11.44
CA LEU A 362 10.90 -4.76 12.31
C LEU A 362 10.39 -3.48 11.62
N ASN A 363 11.25 -2.75 10.91
CA ASN A 363 10.87 -1.54 10.20
C ASN A 363 9.89 -1.84 9.04
N ALA A 364 10.05 -2.95 8.32
CA ALA A 364 9.14 -3.33 7.24
C ALA A 364 7.76 -3.74 7.77
N ILE A 365 7.71 -4.52 8.86
CA ILE A 365 6.45 -4.90 9.53
C ILE A 365 5.78 -3.65 10.09
N ALA A 366 6.53 -2.81 10.82
CA ALA A 366 6.02 -1.56 11.37
C ALA A 366 5.45 -0.65 10.27
N ALA A 367 6.14 -0.53 9.13
CA ALA A 367 5.66 0.24 7.99
C ALA A 367 4.32 -0.27 7.46
N ALA A 368 4.17 -1.58 7.27
CA ALA A 368 2.91 -2.16 6.78
C ALA A 368 1.74 -1.90 7.75
N VAL A 369 1.99 -2.07 9.07
CA VAL A 369 0.98 -1.92 10.13
C VAL A 369 0.61 -0.45 10.37
N ILE A 370 1.62 0.43 10.57
CA ILE A 370 1.41 1.87 10.76
C ILE A 370 0.70 2.48 9.54
N GLY A 371 1.03 2.00 8.34
CA GLY A 371 0.37 2.43 7.11
C GLY A 371 -1.09 2.03 6.99
N GLY A 372 -1.62 1.19 7.91
CA GLY A 372 -3.03 0.84 8.04
C GLY A 372 -3.41 -0.53 7.47
N THR A 373 -2.45 -1.45 7.31
CA THR A 373 -2.75 -2.86 7.02
C THR A 373 -3.09 -3.58 8.32
N SER A 374 -4.24 -4.28 8.34
CA SER A 374 -4.70 -5.03 9.52
C SER A 374 -3.81 -6.25 9.78
N LEU A 375 -3.40 -6.43 11.04
CA LEU A 375 -2.71 -7.64 11.51
C LEU A 375 -3.61 -8.90 11.50
N PHE A 376 -4.92 -8.72 11.37
CA PHE A 376 -5.91 -9.79 11.46
C PHE A 376 -6.46 -10.23 10.11
N GLY A 377 -5.87 -9.76 9.02
CA GLY A 377 -6.28 -10.10 7.66
C GLY A 377 -7.46 -9.29 7.10
N GLY A 378 -7.76 -9.51 5.83
CA GLY A 378 -8.91 -9.01 5.12
C GLY A 378 -8.93 -7.51 4.79
N ARG A 379 -7.99 -6.70 5.33
CA ARG A 379 -7.95 -5.25 5.15
C ARG A 379 -6.54 -4.71 5.01
N GLY A 380 -6.33 -3.91 4.00
CA GLY A 380 -5.05 -3.24 3.69
C GLY A 380 -5.01 -2.76 2.26
N SER A 381 -3.96 -2.05 1.92
CA SER A 381 -3.68 -1.63 0.55
C SER A 381 -2.17 -1.50 0.34
N ALA A 382 -1.72 -1.55 -0.92
CA ALA A 382 -0.31 -1.33 -1.21
C ALA A 382 0.18 0.08 -0.78
N TYR A 383 -0.73 1.06 -0.74
CA TYR A 383 -0.41 2.41 -0.24
C TYR A 383 -0.07 2.43 1.26
N SER A 384 -0.48 1.41 2.02
CA SER A 384 -0.06 1.27 3.41
C SER A 384 1.45 1.11 3.53
N ALA A 385 2.08 0.31 2.64
CA ALA A 385 3.54 0.18 2.60
C ALA A 385 4.23 1.53 2.31
N LEU A 386 3.68 2.33 1.38
CA LEU A 386 4.21 3.65 1.04
C LEU A 386 4.16 4.61 2.23
N LEU A 387 2.96 4.81 2.79
CA LEU A 387 2.75 5.76 3.88
C LEU A 387 3.51 5.35 5.15
N GLY A 388 3.43 4.07 5.51
CA GLY A 388 4.10 3.57 6.70
C GLY A 388 5.64 3.58 6.57
N ALA A 389 6.19 3.28 5.38
CA ALA A 389 7.62 3.39 5.15
C ALA A 389 8.10 4.85 5.27
N PHE A 390 7.31 5.82 4.79
CA PHE A 390 7.62 7.23 5.03
C PHE A 390 7.59 7.58 6.51
N VAL A 391 6.61 7.10 7.28
CA VAL A 391 6.55 7.35 8.73
C VAL A 391 7.79 6.79 9.43
N ILE A 392 8.09 5.51 9.23
CA ILE A 392 9.23 4.85 9.89
C ILE A 392 10.56 5.48 9.47
N MET A 393 10.75 5.70 8.18
CA MET A 393 12.01 6.27 7.70
C MET A 393 12.16 7.75 8.05
N SER A 394 11.07 8.51 8.19
CA SER A 394 11.13 9.88 8.71
C SER A 394 11.60 9.92 10.17
N ILE A 395 11.13 8.99 10.99
CA ILE A 395 11.59 8.86 12.39
C ILE A 395 13.08 8.49 12.43
N GLN A 396 13.47 7.44 11.69
CA GLN A 396 14.87 7.00 11.65
C GLN A 396 15.81 8.10 11.13
N ASN A 397 15.41 8.79 10.07
CA ASN A 397 16.18 9.90 9.48
C ASN A 397 16.24 11.10 10.41
N GLY A 398 15.11 11.51 11.01
CA GLY A 398 15.07 12.63 11.95
C GLY A 398 15.94 12.39 13.19
N LEU A 399 15.86 11.20 13.79
CA LEU A 399 16.69 10.83 14.93
C LEU A 399 18.19 10.75 14.57
N ALA A 400 18.49 10.33 13.32
CA ALA A 400 19.87 10.33 12.82
C ALA A 400 20.43 11.76 12.62
N LEU A 401 19.61 12.70 12.11
CA LEU A 401 19.99 14.11 11.99
C LEU A 401 20.22 14.79 13.33
N LEU A 402 19.57 14.32 14.39
CA LEU A 402 19.79 14.76 15.77
C LEU A 402 21.00 14.08 16.42
N SER A 403 21.72 13.22 15.68
CA SER A 403 22.86 12.45 16.16
C SER A 403 22.58 11.62 17.42
N LEU A 404 21.31 11.16 17.56
CA LEU A 404 20.92 10.33 18.69
C LEU A 404 21.41 8.89 18.53
N ASP A 405 21.76 8.29 19.66
CA ASP A 405 22.24 6.90 19.72
C ASP A 405 21.23 5.91 19.15
N SER A 406 21.72 4.78 18.67
CA SER A 406 20.89 3.70 18.15
C SER A 406 19.89 3.17 19.20
N SER A 407 20.29 3.18 20.49
CA SER A 407 19.42 2.80 21.61
C SER A 407 18.14 3.65 21.66
N VAL A 408 18.28 4.98 21.55
CA VAL A 408 17.13 5.91 21.54
C VAL A 408 16.26 5.66 20.31
N ARG A 409 16.88 5.43 19.14
CA ARG A 409 16.14 5.12 17.90
C ARG A 409 15.29 3.87 18.04
N TYR A 410 15.82 2.80 18.66
CA TYR A 410 15.05 1.58 18.91
C TYR A 410 13.89 1.81 19.88
N VAL A 411 14.10 2.49 20.99
CA VAL A 411 13.04 2.80 21.96
C VAL A 411 11.92 3.62 21.33
N VAL A 412 12.26 4.67 20.58
CA VAL A 412 11.27 5.51 19.89
C VAL A 412 10.51 4.71 18.85
N THR A 413 11.19 3.91 18.02
CA THR A 413 10.53 3.08 16.98
C THR A 413 9.60 2.05 17.62
N ALA A 414 10.02 1.39 18.70
CA ALA A 414 9.19 0.45 19.45
C ALA A 414 7.94 1.13 20.04
N GLY A 415 8.10 2.33 20.61
CA GLY A 415 6.99 3.13 21.14
C GLY A 415 5.97 3.48 20.06
N VAL A 416 6.41 3.95 18.90
CA VAL A 416 5.54 4.28 17.77
C VAL A 416 4.81 3.05 17.24
N LEU A 417 5.50 1.91 17.13
CA LEU A 417 4.87 0.65 16.72
C LEU A 417 3.79 0.21 17.70
N LEU A 418 4.08 0.27 19.01
CA LEU A 418 3.11 -0.11 20.05
C LEU A 418 1.86 0.78 20.00
N ILE A 419 2.04 2.09 19.86
CA ILE A 419 0.92 3.03 19.71
C ILE A 419 0.10 2.70 18.46
N ALA A 420 0.73 2.45 17.31
CA ALA A 420 0.05 2.13 16.07
C ALA A 420 -0.79 0.85 16.18
N VAL A 421 -0.22 -0.23 16.75
CA VAL A 421 -0.92 -1.51 16.97
C VAL A 421 -2.08 -1.34 17.96
N THR A 422 -1.89 -0.54 19.00
CA THR A 422 -2.94 -0.25 19.98
C THR A 422 -4.12 0.49 19.34
N ILE A 423 -3.83 1.50 18.49
CA ILE A 423 -4.87 2.24 17.74
C ILE A 423 -5.63 1.31 16.79
N ASP A 424 -4.94 0.43 16.06
CA ASP A 424 -5.60 -0.54 15.17
C ASP A 424 -6.51 -1.48 15.95
N SER A 425 -6.03 -2.01 17.08
CA SER A 425 -6.81 -2.89 17.96
C SER A 425 -8.07 -2.20 18.51
N LEU A 426 -7.97 -0.95 18.98
CA LEU A 426 -9.10 -0.17 19.49
C LEU A 426 -10.11 0.14 18.38
N SER A 427 -9.63 0.54 17.20
CA SER A 427 -10.46 0.79 16.02
C SER A 427 -11.25 -0.45 15.59
N ARG A 428 -10.65 -1.63 15.69
CA ARG A 428 -11.32 -2.90 15.42
C ARG A 428 -12.43 -3.18 16.42
N ARG A 429 -12.18 -3.05 17.72
CA ARG A 429 -13.20 -3.24 18.76
C ARG A 429 -14.40 -2.30 18.57
N SER A 430 -14.14 -1.05 18.24
CA SER A 430 -15.20 -0.07 17.96
C SER A 430 -16.07 -0.50 16.76
N ARG A 431 -15.46 -1.00 15.68
CA ARG A 431 -16.22 -1.48 14.50
C ARG A 431 -17.04 -2.73 14.78
N GLN A 432 -16.49 -3.68 15.55
CA GLN A 432 -17.22 -4.88 15.97
C GLN A 432 -18.45 -4.52 16.83
N ALA A 433 -18.33 -3.57 17.73
CA ALA A 433 -19.44 -3.07 18.54
C ALA A 433 -20.57 -2.43 17.70
N HIS A 434 -20.26 -1.93 16.49
CA HIS A 434 -21.22 -1.34 15.57
C HIS A 434 -21.69 -2.30 14.46
N GLY A 435 -21.45 -3.63 14.59
CA GLY A 435 -21.90 -4.65 13.63
C GLY A 435 -21.27 -4.57 12.24
N ARG A 436 -20.08 -3.95 12.10
CA ARG A 436 -19.35 -3.74 10.83
C ARG A 436 -17.99 -4.46 10.81
N ALA A 437 -17.90 -5.61 11.43
CA ALA A 437 -16.68 -6.45 11.44
C ALA A 437 -16.44 -7.15 10.10
#